data_2c4e48b4390e3e687e64b4b4af562dbd
#
_entry.id   2c4e48b4390e3e687e64b4b4af562dbd
#
_cell.length_a   1.000
_cell.length_b   1.000
_cell.length_c   1.000
_cell.angle_alpha   90.00
_cell.angle_beta   90.00
_cell.angle_gamma   90.00
#
_symmetry.space_group_name_H-M   'P 1'
#
loop_
_entity.id
_entity.type
_entity.pdbx_description
1 polymer ?
#
loop_
_entity_poly.entity_id
_entity_poly.type
_entity_poly.pdbx_seq_one_letter_code
_entity_poly.pdbx_strand_id
1 'polypeptide(L)'
;LCEYVDDAFSGPKLKPKDPLIQANMRLWTKLVDEEVHPSVRPITYVATHRHKIMEQSPEEVEEHIENDPDPFWRARKRGWIYDGFNAPDVKIAIQLFNKLLGDMETSLQDSEWLVSNEYTLADTALTPYLNRLEMLSLMKMWDKRPNVTRWFENVKSRPSFQPAIFEYFPEELRTFMIENGRKAWPKYQKML
;
A
#
# COMPACT_ATOMS: atom_id res chain seq x y z
N LEU A 1 -12.75 7.04 -11.20
CA LEU A 1 -13.75 7.41 -10.16
C LEU A 1 -13.31 8.65 -9.38
N CYS A 2 -12.06 8.73 -8.86
CA CYS A 2 -11.60 9.85 -8.02
C CYS A 2 -11.72 11.23 -8.72
N GLU A 3 -11.31 11.36 -9.98
CA GLU A 3 -11.48 12.60 -10.74
C GLU A 3 -12.95 12.97 -10.92
N TYR A 4 -13.84 11.99 -11.14
CA TYR A 4 -15.28 12.24 -11.22
C TYR A 4 -15.82 12.80 -9.90
N VAL A 5 -15.43 12.22 -8.77
CA VAL A 5 -15.84 12.70 -7.44
C VAL A 5 -15.33 14.13 -7.22
N ASP A 6 -14.08 14.41 -7.58
CA ASP A 6 -13.50 15.76 -7.48
C ASP A 6 -14.24 16.77 -8.34
N ASP A 7 -14.65 16.40 -9.56
CA ASP A 7 -15.38 17.29 -10.47
C ASP A 7 -16.84 17.50 -10.07
N ALA A 8 -17.54 16.42 -9.68
CA ALA A 8 -18.98 16.42 -9.51
C ALA A 8 -19.48 16.93 -8.14
N PHE A 9 -18.65 16.88 -7.10
CA PHE A 9 -19.03 17.24 -5.74
C PHE A 9 -18.35 18.54 -5.29
N SER A 10 -19.04 19.26 -4.38
CA SER A 10 -18.49 20.46 -3.75
C SER A 10 -17.40 20.11 -2.75
N GLY A 11 -16.38 20.96 -2.63
CA GLY A 11 -15.28 20.81 -1.69
C GLY A 11 -13.96 21.30 -2.26
N PRO A 12 -12.88 21.20 -1.50
CA PRO A 12 -11.53 21.51 -1.99
C PRO A 12 -11.18 20.61 -3.18
N LYS A 13 -10.73 21.20 -4.28
CA LYS A 13 -10.34 20.44 -5.46
C LYS A 13 -8.96 19.83 -5.27
N LEU A 14 -8.84 18.53 -5.57
CA LEU A 14 -7.60 17.76 -5.49
C LEU A 14 -6.97 17.54 -6.86
N LYS A 15 -7.68 17.86 -7.92
CA LYS A 15 -7.17 17.86 -9.29
C LYS A 15 -6.56 19.24 -9.59
N PRO A 16 -5.25 19.31 -9.89
CA PRO A 16 -4.58 20.57 -10.23
C PRO A 16 -5.20 21.26 -11.44
N LYS A 17 -5.11 22.60 -11.52
CA LYS A 17 -5.58 23.34 -12.69
C LYS A 17 -4.57 23.30 -13.84
N ASP A 18 -3.28 23.25 -13.55
CA ASP A 18 -2.23 23.20 -14.55
C ASP A 18 -2.24 21.84 -15.27
N PRO A 19 -2.31 21.81 -16.61
CA PRO A 19 -2.39 20.56 -17.37
C PRO A 19 -1.17 19.66 -17.24
N LEU A 20 0.04 20.21 -17.03
CA LEU A 20 1.26 19.43 -16.85
C LEU A 20 1.26 18.77 -15.48
N ILE A 21 0.87 19.51 -14.44
CA ILE A 21 0.74 18.95 -13.09
C ILE A 21 -0.35 17.87 -13.06
N GLN A 22 -1.49 18.09 -13.78
CA GLN A 22 -2.50 17.04 -13.95
C GLN A 22 -1.97 15.78 -14.61
N ALA A 23 -1.16 15.93 -15.67
CA ALA A 23 -0.55 14.78 -16.34
C ALA A 23 0.35 14.01 -15.36
N ASN A 24 1.20 14.71 -14.60
CA ASN A 24 2.05 14.09 -13.59
C ASN A 24 1.24 13.41 -12.47
N MET A 25 0.16 14.03 -11.98
CA MET A 25 -0.75 13.43 -11.02
C MET A 25 -1.33 12.10 -11.54
N ARG A 26 -1.72 12.06 -12.83
CA ARG A 26 -2.26 10.83 -13.45
C ARG A 26 -1.22 9.73 -13.62
N LEU A 27 0.05 10.05 -13.80
CA LEU A 27 1.11 9.03 -13.79
C LEU A 27 1.17 8.32 -12.44
N TRP A 28 1.10 9.06 -11.33
CA TRP A 28 1.07 8.47 -9.98
C TRP A 28 -0.20 7.65 -9.73
N THR A 29 -1.38 8.16 -10.08
CA THR A 29 -2.63 7.39 -9.87
C THR A 29 -2.68 6.13 -10.74
N LYS A 30 -2.15 6.19 -11.97
CA LYS A 30 -2.03 5.03 -12.84
C LYS A 30 -1.06 3.99 -12.27
N LEU A 31 0.11 4.42 -11.78
CA LEU A 31 1.07 3.54 -11.11
C LEU A 31 0.43 2.81 -9.92
N VAL A 32 -0.42 3.52 -9.16
CA VAL A 32 -1.16 2.91 -8.06
C VAL A 32 -2.08 1.80 -8.55
N ASP A 33 -2.88 2.05 -9.57
CA ASP A 33 -3.85 1.08 -10.08
C ASP A 33 -3.18 -0.15 -10.70
N GLU A 34 -2.14 0.06 -11.50
CA GLU A 34 -1.52 -1.00 -12.30
C GLU A 34 -0.49 -1.83 -11.51
N GLU A 35 0.23 -1.22 -10.58
CA GLU A 35 1.38 -1.86 -9.95
C GLU A 35 1.28 -1.90 -8.41
N VAL A 36 1.00 -0.77 -7.75
CA VAL A 36 1.08 -0.68 -6.29
C VAL A 36 -0.05 -1.47 -5.62
N HIS A 37 -1.28 -1.32 -6.12
CA HIS A 37 -2.44 -2.02 -5.57
C HIS A 37 -2.34 -3.54 -5.66
N PRO A 38 -2.01 -4.16 -6.80
CA PRO A 38 -1.82 -5.61 -6.84
C PRO A 38 -0.62 -6.07 -6.00
N SER A 39 0.43 -5.25 -5.85
CA SER A 39 1.65 -5.62 -5.13
C SER A 39 1.51 -5.56 -3.61
N VAL A 40 0.59 -4.79 -3.06
CA VAL A 40 0.37 -4.77 -1.60
C VAL A 40 -0.25 -6.06 -1.08
N ARG A 41 -0.95 -6.81 -1.94
CA ARG A 41 -1.64 -8.06 -1.58
C ARG A 41 -0.68 -9.14 -1.08
N PRO A 42 0.34 -9.60 -1.84
CA PRO A 42 1.25 -10.64 -1.38
C PRO A 42 1.97 -10.24 -0.08
N ILE A 43 2.40 -8.99 0.05
CA ILE A 43 3.07 -8.50 1.26
C ILE A 43 2.13 -8.64 2.47
N THR A 44 0.91 -8.13 2.38
CA THR A 44 -0.05 -8.20 3.48
C THR A 44 -0.43 -9.64 3.79
N TYR A 45 -0.73 -10.43 2.75
CA TYR A 45 -1.24 -11.79 2.90
C TYR A 45 -0.24 -12.70 3.62
N VAL A 46 1.01 -12.70 3.19
CA VAL A 46 2.06 -13.55 3.74
C VAL A 46 2.43 -13.15 5.18
N ALA A 47 2.41 -11.85 5.47
CA ALA A 47 2.71 -11.37 6.82
C ALA A 47 1.57 -11.65 7.83
N THR A 48 0.31 -11.69 7.37
CA THR A 48 -0.85 -11.68 8.27
C THR A 48 -1.84 -12.83 8.02
N HIS A 49 -2.59 -12.80 6.93
CA HIS A 49 -3.70 -13.74 6.69
C HIS A 49 -3.27 -15.21 6.64
N ARG A 50 -2.10 -15.47 6.06
CA ARG A 50 -1.53 -16.81 5.93
C ARG A 50 -1.52 -17.56 7.25
N HIS A 51 -1.17 -16.91 8.36
CA HIS A 51 -1.06 -17.57 9.66
C HIS A 51 -2.39 -18.19 10.10
N LYS A 52 -3.48 -17.42 10.03
CA LYS A 52 -4.81 -17.91 10.40
C LYS A 52 -5.33 -19.00 9.46
N ILE A 53 -5.00 -18.90 8.16
CA ILE A 53 -5.42 -19.91 7.19
C ILE A 53 -4.71 -21.23 7.44
N MET A 54 -3.42 -21.20 7.74
CA MET A 54 -2.62 -22.39 8.00
C MET A 54 -2.92 -23.08 9.36
N GLU A 55 -3.77 -22.49 10.21
CA GLU A 55 -4.32 -23.11 11.41
C GLU A 55 -5.54 -24.00 11.12
N GLN A 56 -6.12 -23.90 9.91
CA GLN A 56 -7.28 -24.69 9.47
C GLN A 56 -6.89 -26.09 8.98
N SER A 57 -7.86 -26.95 8.78
CA SER A 57 -7.61 -28.26 8.15
C SER A 57 -7.15 -28.12 6.70
N PRO A 58 -6.43 -29.09 6.13
CA PRO A 58 -6.02 -29.04 4.73
C PRO A 58 -7.20 -28.87 3.76
N GLU A 59 -8.34 -29.47 4.06
CA GLU A 59 -9.57 -29.36 3.27
C GLU A 59 -10.11 -27.94 3.28
N GLU A 60 -10.16 -27.30 4.44
CA GLU A 60 -10.61 -25.89 4.58
C GLU A 60 -9.65 -24.91 3.88
N VAL A 61 -8.34 -25.18 3.93
CA VAL A 61 -7.33 -24.38 3.20
C VAL A 61 -7.57 -24.47 1.69
N GLU A 62 -7.78 -25.67 1.16
CA GLU A 62 -8.07 -25.86 -0.26
C GLU A 62 -9.38 -25.20 -0.66
N GLU A 63 -10.45 -25.36 0.14
CA GLU A 63 -11.71 -24.66 -0.09
C GLU A 63 -11.54 -23.14 -0.12
N HIS A 64 -10.76 -22.60 0.83
CA HIS A 64 -10.45 -21.16 0.86
C HIS A 64 -9.73 -20.69 -0.42
N ILE A 65 -8.88 -21.52 -1.00
CA ILE A 65 -8.19 -21.20 -2.27
C ILE A 65 -9.16 -21.27 -3.43
N GLU A 66 -9.93 -22.36 -3.54
CA GLU A 66 -10.83 -22.62 -4.67
C GLU A 66 -12.05 -21.68 -4.69
N ASN A 67 -12.43 -21.08 -3.57
CA ASN A 67 -13.46 -20.06 -3.50
C ASN A 67 -13.11 -18.74 -4.23
N ASP A 68 -11.85 -18.54 -4.65
CA ASP A 68 -11.52 -17.41 -5.52
C ASP A 68 -11.96 -17.74 -6.96
N PRO A 69 -12.84 -16.95 -7.58
CA PRO A 69 -13.41 -17.27 -8.90
C PRO A 69 -12.37 -17.15 -10.03
N ASP A 70 -11.31 -16.38 -9.84
CA ASP A 70 -10.28 -16.13 -10.85
C ASP A 70 -9.14 -17.15 -10.72
N PRO A 71 -8.90 -18.00 -11.74
CA PRO A 71 -7.79 -18.97 -11.73
C PRO A 71 -6.41 -18.36 -11.52
N PHE A 72 -6.18 -17.14 -12.03
CA PHE A 72 -4.93 -16.41 -11.85
C PHE A 72 -4.70 -16.07 -10.37
N TRP A 73 -5.73 -15.56 -9.70
CA TRP A 73 -5.64 -15.24 -8.28
C TRP A 73 -5.59 -16.49 -7.40
N ARG A 74 -6.29 -17.58 -7.77
CA ARG A 74 -6.18 -18.87 -7.07
C ARG A 74 -4.73 -19.37 -7.04
N ALA A 75 -4.06 -19.37 -8.21
CA ALA A 75 -2.67 -19.84 -8.31
C ALA A 75 -1.72 -19.00 -7.43
N ARG A 76 -1.87 -17.67 -7.43
CA ARG A 76 -1.06 -16.77 -6.58
C ARG A 76 -1.36 -16.97 -5.10
N LYS A 77 -2.63 -17.05 -4.72
CA LYS A 77 -3.07 -17.31 -3.34
C LYS A 77 -2.49 -18.63 -2.83
N ARG A 78 -2.48 -19.67 -3.64
CA ARG A 78 -1.86 -20.97 -3.32
C ARG A 78 -0.37 -20.80 -3.00
N GLY A 79 0.37 -20.07 -3.80
CA GLY A 79 1.77 -19.73 -3.54
C GLY A 79 1.95 -18.94 -2.23
N TRP A 80 1.12 -17.94 -1.96
CA TRP A 80 1.20 -17.16 -0.72
C TRP A 80 0.93 -18.01 0.53
N ILE A 81 0.05 -19.00 0.42
CA ILE A 81 -0.28 -19.90 1.54
C ILE A 81 0.84 -20.93 1.74
N TYR A 82 1.23 -21.67 0.71
CA TYR A 82 2.16 -22.79 0.87
C TYR A 82 3.62 -22.35 0.84
N ASP A 83 4.03 -21.49 -0.10
CA ASP A 83 5.42 -21.04 -0.22
C ASP A 83 5.72 -19.83 0.71
N GLY A 84 4.67 -19.08 1.10
CA GLY A 84 4.80 -17.95 2.01
C GLY A 84 5.78 -16.90 1.50
N PHE A 85 6.80 -16.57 2.29
CA PHE A 85 7.83 -15.60 1.90
C PHE A 85 8.70 -16.02 0.70
N ASN A 86 8.66 -17.29 0.30
CA ASN A 86 9.37 -17.77 -0.88
C ASN A 86 8.56 -17.66 -2.18
N ALA A 87 7.27 -17.27 -2.09
CA ALA A 87 6.46 -17.00 -3.28
C ALA A 87 7.11 -15.89 -4.11
N PRO A 88 7.33 -16.10 -5.43
CA PRO A 88 8.12 -15.18 -6.27
C PRO A 88 7.60 -13.74 -6.27
N ASP A 89 6.30 -13.56 -6.26
CA ASP A 89 5.66 -12.25 -6.30
C ASP A 89 5.81 -11.43 -5.00
N VAL A 90 6.13 -12.08 -3.87
CA VAL A 90 6.43 -11.38 -2.61
C VAL A 90 7.71 -10.56 -2.74
N LYS A 91 8.78 -11.17 -3.29
CA LYS A 91 10.04 -10.45 -3.54
C LYS A 91 9.85 -9.32 -4.56
N ILE A 92 9.14 -9.59 -5.65
CA ILE A 92 8.83 -8.60 -6.69
C ILE A 92 8.08 -7.41 -6.06
N ALA A 93 7.09 -7.67 -5.22
CA ALA A 93 6.31 -6.64 -4.55
C ALA A 93 7.16 -5.79 -3.60
N ILE A 94 8.03 -6.38 -2.79
CA ILE A 94 8.94 -5.64 -1.91
C ILE A 94 9.90 -4.76 -2.70
N GLN A 95 10.43 -5.24 -3.82
CA GLN A 95 11.32 -4.48 -4.69
C GLN A 95 10.58 -3.32 -5.38
N LEU A 96 9.33 -3.54 -5.80
CA LEU A 96 8.47 -2.49 -6.34
C LEU A 96 8.23 -1.38 -5.31
N PHE A 97 7.86 -1.73 -4.08
CA PHE A 97 7.69 -0.73 -3.02
C PHE A 97 8.98 -0.01 -2.67
N ASN A 98 10.12 -0.68 -2.70
CA ASN A 98 11.42 -0.02 -2.50
C ASN A 98 11.72 0.99 -3.60
N LYS A 99 11.45 0.64 -4.87
CA LYS A 99 11.57 1.57 -6.00
C LYS A 99 10.59 2.73 -5.86
N LEU A 100 9.31 2.47 -5.61
CA LEU A 100 8.27 3.48 -5.38
C LEU A 100 8.70 4.52 -4.35
N LEU A 101 9.21 4.06 -3.20
CA LEU A 101 9.69 4.95 -2.13
C LEU A 101 10.91 5.78 -2.58
N GLY A 102 11.75 5.25 -3.46
CA GLY A 102 12.85 6.00 -4.09
C GLY A 102 12.35 7.08 -5.05
N ASP A 103 11.37 6.74 -5.88
CA ASP A 103 10.75 7.68 -6.82
C ASP A 103 10.00 8.79 -6.04
N MET A 104 9.30 8.45 -4.95
CA MET A 104 8.68 9.43 -4.05
C MET A 104 9.72 10.35 -3.40
N GLU A 105 10.82 9.80 -2.88
CA GLU A 105 11.90 10.59 -2.26
C GLU A 105 12.42 11.64 -3.22
N THR A 106 12.63 11.25 -4.50
CA THR A 106 13.11 12.17 -5.55
C THR A 106 12.04 13.23 -5.88
N SER A 107 10.78 12.82 -6.05
CA SER A 107 9.70 13.74 -6.40
C SER A 107 9.44 14.79 -5.33
N LEU A 108 9.68 14.44 -4.06
CA LEU A 108 9.44 15.29 -2.91
C LEU A 108 10.63 16.20 -2.52
N GLN A 109 11.73 16.20 -3.30
CA GLN A 109 12.91 17.01 -3.00
C GLN A 109 12.59 18.51 -3.02
N ASP A 110 11.88 18.95 -4.05
CA ASP A 110 11.61 20.36 -4.33
C ASP A 110 10.14 20.75 -4.11
N SER A 111 9.32 19.84 -3.55
CA SER A 111 7.89 20.08 -3.32
C SER A 111 7.41 19.47 -2.01
N GLU A 112 6.33 20.02 -1.49
CA GLU A 112 5.69 19.52 -0.27
C GLU A 112 4.94 18.20 -0.53
N TRP A 113 4.31 18.09 -1.70
CA TRP A 113 3.49 16.97 -2.13
C TRP A 113 4.03 16.35 -3.42
N LEU A 114 3.51 15.20 -3.84
CA LEU A 114 4.08 14.37 -4.92
C LEU A 114 4.25 15.07 -6.26
N VAL A 115 3.41 16.03 -6.61
CA VAL A 115 3.44 16.68 -7.92
C VAL A 115 3.52 18.20 -7.87
N SER A 116 3.33 18.80 -6.68
CA SER A 116 3.33 20.24 -6.49
C SER A 116 3.41 20.61 -5.00
N ASN A 117 3.25 21.89 -4.66
CA ASN A 117 3.09 22.36 -3.28
C ASN A 117 1.63 22.29 -2.78
N GLU A 118 0.74 21.67 -3.54
CA GLU A 118 -0.66 21.42 -3.16
C GLU A 118 -0.93 19.92 -3.11
N TYR A 119 -1.70 19.49 -2.10
CA TYR A 119 -2.15 18.10 -1.96
C TYR A 119 -3.10 17.73 -3.10
N THR A 120 -2.86 16.60 -3.76
CA THR A 120 -3.57 16.19 -4.96
C THR A 120 -4.13 14.75 -4.86
N LEU A 121 -4.82 14.31 -5.92
CA LEU A 121 -5.25 12.91 -6.04
C LEU A 121 -4.07 11.92 -6.08
N ALA A 122 -2.86 12.33 -6.47
CA ALA A 122 -1.66 11.50 -6.38
C ALA A 122 -1.36 11.13 -4.94
N ASP A 123 -1.38 12.12 -4.05
CA ASP A 123 -1.16 11.94 -2.62
C ASP A 123 -2.27 11.10 -1.98
N THR A 124 -3.52 11.38 -2.35
CA THR A 124 -4.69 10.60 -1.91
C THR A 124 -4.55 9.13 -2.30
N ALA A 125 -4.13 8.85 -3.54
CA ALA A 125 -4.01 7.50 -4.05
C ALA A 125 -2.92 6.68 -3.34
N LEU A 126 -1.79 7.29 -2.96
CA LEU A 126 -0.68 6.60 -2.30
C LEU A 126 -0.84 6.47 -0.78
N THR A 127 -1.64 7.33 -0.16
CA THR A 127 -1.87 7.32 1.30
C THR A 127 -2.22 5.93 1.86
N PRO A 128 -3.18 5.16 1.31
CA PRO A 128 -3.55 3.86 1.87
C PRO A 128 -2.41 2.84 1.86
N TYR A 129 -1.49 2.94 0.91
CA TYR A 129 -0.40 1.98 0.76
C TYR A 129 0.74 2.24 1.72
N LEU A 130 1.13 3.50 1.95
CA LEU A 130 2.09 3.82 3.00
C LEU A 130 1.52 3.53 4.39
N ASN A 131 0.24 3.85 4.62
CA ASN A 131 -0.44 3.45 5.84
C ASN A 131 -0.43 1.92 6.02
N ARG A 132 -0.65 1.14 4.95
CA ARG A 132 -0.56 -0.32 4.99
C ARG A 132 0.84 -0.80 5.38
N LEU A 133 1.89 -0.20 4.81
CA LEU A 133 3.27 -0.54 5.19
C LEU A 133 3.56 -0.17 6.66
N GLU A 134 3.06 0.98 7.15
CA GLU A 134 3.19 1.37 8.57
C GLU A 134 2.48 0.35 9.47
N MET A 135 1.27 -0.05 9.15
CA MET A 135 0.52 -1.08 9.88
C MET A 135 1.23 -2.44 9.91
N LEU A 136 2.00 -2.75 8.87
CA LEU A 136 2.85 -3.94 8.81
C LEU A 136 4.23 -3.73 9.46
N SER A 137 4.45 -2.60 10.14
CA SER A 137 5.75 -2.23 10.74
C SER A 137 6.93 -2.24 9.77
N LEU A 138 6.67 -1.87 8.51
CA LEU A 138 7.67 -1.82 7.43
C LEU A 138 8.26 -0.43 7.21
N MET A 139 8.11 0.50 8.17
CA MET A 139 8.61 1.89 8.07
C MET A 139 10.13 1.96 7.85
N LYS A 140 10.88 0.93 8.25
CA LYS A 140 12.32 0.83 7.95
C LYS A 140 12.64 0.85 6.45
N MET A 141 11.67 0.65 5.59
CA MET A 141 11.84 0.81 4.14
C MET A 141 12.11 2.26 3.74
N TRP A 142 11.72 3.24 4.56
CA TRP A 142 11.94 4.66 4.27
C TRP A 142 12.62 5.46 5.38
N ASP A 143 13.23 4.82 6.39
CA ASP A 143 13.97 5.49 7.46
C ASP A 143 15.16 6.34 6.95
N LYS A 144 15.68 6.02 5.75
CA LYS A 144 16.71 6.79 5.05
C LYS A 144 16.16 7.71 3.94
N ARG A 145 14.85 7.96 3.93
CA ARG A 145 14.13 8.77 2.95
C ARG A 145 13.37 9.89 3.68
N PRO A 146 14.06 10.99 4.03
CA PRO A 146 13.48 12.04 4.87
C PRO A 146 12.28 12.75 4.23
N ASN A 147 12.26 12.88 2.89
CA ASN A 147 11.15 13.52 2.19
C ASN A 147 9.89 12.64 2.23
N VAL A 148 10.03 11.33 2.08
CA VAL A 148 8.92 10.38 2.26
C VAL A 148 8.40 10.43 3.70
N THR A 149 9.29 10.47 4.70
CA THR A 149 8.91 10.61 6.10
C THR A 149 8.12 11.89 6.33
N ARG A 150 8.65 13.04 5.89
CA ARG A 150 7.96 14.34 5.97
C ARG A 150 6.59 14.30 5.31
N TRP A 151 6.52 13.79 4.08
CA TRP A 151 5.25 13.66 3.34
C TRP A 151 4.23 12.84 4.12
N PHE A 152 4.62 11.69 4.65
CA PHE A 152 3.69 10.83 5.37
C PHE A 152 3.21 11.45 6.70
N GLU A 153 4.07 12.15 7.43
CA GLU A 153 3.66 12.92 8.60
C GLU A 153 2.68 14.06 8.23
N ASN A 154 2.93 14.77 7.13
CA ASN A 154 2.00 15.76 6.61
C ASN A 154 0.64 15.15 6.24
N VAL A 155 0.63 13.98 5.59
CA VAL A 155 -0.61 13.24 5.29
C VAL A 155 -1.37 12.89 6.59
N LYS A 156 -0.69 12.34 7.59
CA LYS A 156 -1.29 11.96 8.88
C LYS A 156 -1.85 13.16 9.67
N SER A 157 -1.27 14.33 9.50
CA SER A 157 -1.73 15.57 10.14
C SER A 157 -3.01 16.16 9.53
N ARG A 158 -3.43 15.68 8.36
CA ARG A 158 -4.64 16.18 7.71
C ARG A 158 -5.90 15.79 8.50
N PRO A 159 -6.86 16.71 8.68
CA PRO A 159 -8.10 16.42 9.42
C PRO A 159 -8.90 15.24 8.86
N SER A 160 -8.76 14.96 7.54
CA SER A 160 -9.45 13.85 6.88
C SER A 160 -8.82 12.49 7.13
N PHE A 161 -7.56 12.42 7.60
CA PHE A 161 -6.85 11.15 7.74
C PHE A 161 -7.46 10.26 8.84
N GLN A 162 -7.73 10.83 10.01
CA GLN A 162 -8.30 10.07 11.13
C GLN A 162 -9.65 9.42 10.79
N PRO A 163 -10.69 10.17 10.31
CA PRO A 163 -11.96 9.57 9.97
C PRO A 163 -11.89 8.63 8.76
N ALA A 164 -11.00 8.89 7.79
CA ALA A 164 -10.90 8.05 6.59
C ALA A 164 -10.18 6.72 6.82
N ILE A 165 -9.28 6.66 7.80
CA ILE A 165 -8.40 5.50 8.03
C ILE A 165 -8.75 4.78 9.34
N PHE A 166 -8.75 5.50 10.48
CA PHE A 166 -8.82 4.84 11.78
C PHE A 166 -10.23 4.43 12.19
N GLU A 167 -11.27 5.17 11.81
CA GLU A 167 -12.65 4.83 12.17
C GLU A 167 -13.12 3.50 11.56
N TYR A 168 -12.54 3.11 10.41
CA TYR A 168 -12.87 1.87 9.71
C TYR A 168 -11.93 0.70 10.03
N PHE A 169 -10.94 0.91 10.93
CA PHE A 169 -9.94 -0.11 11.19
C PHE A 169 -9.94 -0.52 12.67
N PRO A 170 -10.55 -1.67 13.01
CA PRO A 170 -10.61 -2.15 14.38
C PRO A 170 -9.21 -2.27 15.01
N GLU A 171 -9.08 -1.83 16.27
CA GLU A 171 -7.82 -1.83 16.99
C GLU A 171 -7.17 -3.22 17.09
N GLU A 172 -7.99 -4.26 17.27
CA GLU A 172 -7.52 -5.65 17.30
C GLU A 172 -6.85 -6.06 15.99
N LEU A 173 -7.45 -5.68 14.85
CA LEU A 173 -6.87 -5.97 13.55
C LEU A 173 -5.57 -5.19 13.32
N ARG A 174 -5.52 -3.94 13.77
CA ARG A 174 -4.31 -3.12 13.71
C ARG A 174 -3.17 -3.72 14.54
N THR A 175 -3.45 -4.10 15.77
CA THR A 175 -2.48 -4.77 16.66
C THR A 175 -1.97 -6.06 16.03
N PHE A 176 -2.86 -6.91 15.53
CA PHE A 176 -2.53 -8.14 14.83
C PHE A 176 -1.59 -7.89 13.63
N MET A 177 -1.87 -6.87 12.82
CA MET A 177 -1.03 -6.54 11.66
C MET A 177 0.35 -6.03 12.08
N ILE A 178 0.43 -5.16 13.09
CA ILE A 178 1.70 -4.62 13.61
C ILE A 178 2.59 -5.74 14.14
N GLU A 179 2.05 -6.63 14.96
CA GLU A 179 2.82 -7.73 15.56
C GLU A 179 3.36 -8.71 14.52
N ASN A 180 2.51 -9.11 13.58
CA ASN A 180 2.90 -10.05 12.52
C ASN A 180 3.84 -9.40 11.51
N GLY A 181 3.64 -8.13 11.18
CA GLY A 181 4.56 -7.36 10.35
C GLY A 181 5.96 -7.24 10.96
N ARG A 182 6.06 -6.98 12.27
CA ARG A 182 7.35 -6.99 12.99
C ARG A 182 8.08 -8.33 12.86
N LYS A 183 7.35 -9.45 13.00
CA LYS A 183 7.92 -10.80 12.82
C LYS A 183 8.33 -11.06 11.37
N ALA A 184 7.63 -10.46 10.40
CA ALA A 184 7.91 -10.61 8.98
C ALA A 184 9.10 -9.77 8.50
N TRP A 185 9.40 -8.63 9.13
CA TRP A 185 10.44 -7.69 8.71
C TRP A 185 11.80 -8.33 8.37
N PRO A 186 12.39 -9.23 9.17
CA PRO A 186 13.69 -9.84 8.84
C PRO A 186 13.68 -10.63 7.52
N LYS A 187 12.50 -11.12 7.07
CA LYS A 187 12.34 -11.80 5.79
C LYS A 187 12.29 -10.80 4.66
N TYR A 188 11.49 -9.74 4.81
CA TYR A 188 11.38 -8.67 3.80
C TYR A 188 12.70 -7.92 3.62
N GLN A 189 13.42 -7.65 4.69
CA GLN A 189 14.71 -6.97 4.64
C GLN A 189 15.74 -7.69 3.74
N LYS A 190 15.69 -9.02 3.66
CA LYS A 190 16.56 -9.82 2.80
C LYS A 190 16.19 -9.75 1.32
N MET A 191 15.04 -9.16 0.98
CA MET A 191 14.54 -9.03 -0.39
C MET A 191 14.84 -7.63 -0.98
N LEU A 192 15.22 -6.66 -0.13
CA LEU A 192 15.63 -5.31 -0.51
C LEU A 192 17.05 -5.32 -1.10
#